data_d0e960b2edf87e033ec31bf7e2bc3dc5
#
_entry.id   d0e960b2edf87e033ec31bf7e2bc3dc5
#
_cell.length_a   1.000
_cell.length_b   1.000
_cell.length_c   1.000
_cell.angle_alpha   90.00
_cell.angle_beta   90.00
_cell.angle_gamma   90.00
#
_symmetry.space_group_name_H-M   'P 1'
#
loop_
_entity.id
_entity.type
_entity.pdbx_description
1 polymer ?
#
loop_
_entity_poly.entity_id
_entity_poly.type
_entity_poly.pdbx_seq_one_letter_code
_entity_poly.pdbx_strand_id
1 'polypeptide(L)'
;MRNYIPDRGDVVWIDMHPQAGHEQAGRRPAIVLSPSSYNAKVGLALFCPVTNQIKGYPFEVIIPSGLKVTGAILSDQVKSLDWKIRNTEFYDKVPETVIFETFKKLATLLRFNG
;
A
#
# COMPACT_ATOMS: atom_id res chain seq x y z
N MET A 1 25.69 0.61 1.90
CA MET A 1 24.57 0.43 1.03
C MET A 1 23.52 -0.52 1.57
N ARG A 2 22.27 -0.12 1.54
CA ARG A 2 21.27 -0.96 2.06
C ARG A 2 20.52 -1.61 0.98
N ASN A 3 20.15 -2.83 1.18
CA ASN A 3 19.36 -3.59 0.24
C ASN A 3 17.99 -3.89 0.84
N TYR A 4 17.23 -2.82 0.97
CA TYR A 4 15.89 -2.97 1.51
C TYR A 4 14.98 -3.59 0.44
N ILE A 5 14.26 -4.62 0.82
CA ILE A 5 13.25 -5.24 -0.02
C ILE A 5 11.92 -5.08 0.70
N PRO A 6 10.94 -4.42 0.07
CA PRO A 6 9.63 -4.28 0.71
C PRO A 6 8.99 -5.62 1.00
N ASP A 7 8.33 -5.73 2.15
CA ASP A 7 7.63 -6.94 2.54
C ASP A 7 6.19 -6.62 2.91
N ARG A 8 5.34 -7.63 2.81
CA ARG A 8 3.93 -7.46 3.17
C ARG A 8 3.80 -6.90 4.56
N GLY A 9 2.99 -5.86 4.69
CA GLY A 9 2.76 -5.21 5.97
C GLY A 9 3.65 -4.00 6.22
N ASP A 10 4.70 -3.84 5.42
CA ASP A 10 5.53 -2.63 5.51
C ASP A 10 4.75 -1.45 4.94
N VAL A 11 4.92 -0.29 5.58
CA VAL A 11 4.50 0.98 5.00
C VAL A 11 5.78 1.66 4.53
N VAL A 12 5.77 2.11 3.31
CA VAL A 12 6.95 2.73 2.70
C VAL A 12 6.59 4.08 2.13
N TRP A 13 7.61 4.96 2.03
CA TRP A 13 7.50 6.16 1.21
C TRP A 13 7.83 5.76 -0.21
N ILE A 14 7.01 6.19 -1.14
CA ILE A 14 7.19 5.81 -2.54
C ILE A 14 6.69 6.93 -3.45
N ASP A 15 7.34 7.09 -4.59
CA ASP A 15 6.91 8.05 -5.60
C ASP A 15 5.78 7.45 -6.43
N MET A 16 4.62 8.10 -6.39
CA MET A 16 3.41 7.62 -7.04
C MET A 16 3.16 8.31 -8.36
N HIS A 17 4.19 8.48 -9.16
CA HIS A 17 4.06 9.06 -10.49
C HIS A 17 4.08 7.98 -11.55
N PRO A 18 3.45 8.21 -12.68
CA PRO A 18 2.53 9.29 -13.01
C PRO A 18 1.17 9.06 -12.38
N GLN A 19 0.40 10.14 -12.30
CA GLN A 19 -0.95 10.08 -11.75
C GLN A 19 -1.95 10.32 -12.87
N ALA A 20 -3.13 9.71 -12.75
CA ALA A 20 -4.22 9.95 -13.68
C ALA A 20 -5.53 10.01 -12.91
N GLY A 21 -6.28 11.07 -13.14
CA GLY A 21 -7.62 11.21 -12.57
C GLY A 21 -7.64 11.18 -11.05
N HIS A 22 -8.38 10.22 -10.48
CA HIS A 22 -8.60 10.13 -9.04
C HIS A 22 -7.49 9.42 -8.29
N GLU A 23 -6.44 9.00 -8.97
CA GLU A 23 -5.35 8.27 -8.32
C GLU A 23 -4.49 9.21 -7.48
N GLN A 24 -3.95 8.66 -6.41
CA GLN A 24 -3.04 9.43 -5.57
C GLN A 24 -1.72 9.69 -6.30
N ALA A 25 -1.11 10.83 -6.01
CA ALA A 25 0.11 11.26 -6.69
C ALA A 25 1.14 11.73 -5.69
N GLY A 26 2.34 12.03 -6.19
CA GLY A 26 3.44 12.55 -5.41
C GLY A 26 4.09 11.48 -4.56
N ARG A 27 5.01 11.90 -3.69
CA ARG A 27 5.64 10.96 -2.77
C ARG A 27 4.76 10.85 -1.53
N ARG A 28 4.38 9.63 -1.20
CA ARG A 28 3.45 9.39 -0.10
C ARG A 28 3.66 8.01 0.49
N PRO A 29 3.10 7.76 1.69
CA PRO A 29 3.15 6.43 2.24
C PRO A 29 2.25 5.48 1.46
N ALA A 30 2.69 4.23 1.36
CA ALA A 30 1.88 3.18 0.75
C ALA A 30 2.13 1.89 1.52
N ILE A 31 1.10 1.07 1.63
CA ILE A 31 1.21 -0.23 2.26
C ILE A 31 1.63 -1.25 1.22
N VAL A 32 2.53 -2.16 1.61
CA VAL A 32 3.00 -3.23 0.75
C VAL A 32 2.11 -4.45 0.98
N LEU A 33 1.53 -4.99 -0.07
CA LEU A 33 0.61 -6.12 0.02
C LEU A 33 1.24 -7.45 -0.39
N SER A 34 2.27 -7.43 -1.21
CA SER A 34 2.90 -8.66 -1.71
C SER A 34 4.13 -8.99 -0.86
N PRO A 35 4.46 -10.29 -0.77
CA PRO A 35 5.57 -10.70 0.10
C PRO A 35 6.93 -10.41 -0.52
N SER A 36 7.94 -10.26 0.34
CA SER A 36 9.30 -9.95 -0.12
C SER A 36 9.85 -11.00 -1.06
N SER A 37 9.43 -12.26 -0.92
CA SER A 37 9.88 -13.32 -1.82
C SER A 37 9.49 -13.03 -3.27
N TYR A 38 8.28 -12.52 -3.49
CA TYR A 38 7.84 -12.11 -4.82
C TYR A 38 8.54 -10.80 -5.22
N ASN A 39 8.56 -9.84 -4.29
CA ASN A 39 9.07 -8.50 -4.59
C ASN A 39 10.54 -8.53 -5.00
N ALA A 40 11.34 -9.33 -4.31
CA ALA A 40 12.76 -9.44 -4.63
C ALA A 40 12.98 -10.11 -5.97
N LYS A 41 12.21 -11.14 -6.26
CA LYS A 41 12.40 -11.92 -7.46
C LYS A 41 11.96 -11.18 -8.72
N VAL A 42 10.85 -10.49 -8.64
CA VAL A 42 10.21 -9.87 -9.79
C VAL A 42 10.62 -8.41 -9.98
N GLY A 43 10.96 -7.72 -8.89
CA GLY A 43 11.29 -6.30 -8.96
C GLY A 43 10.07 -5.39 -8.90
N LEU A 44 8.89 -5.97 -8.74
CA LEU A 44 7.63 -5.25 -8.56
C LEU A 44 7.07 -5.57 -7.19
N ALA A 45 6.15 -4.76 -6.71
CA ALA A 45 5.38 -5.09 -5.52
C ALA A 45 3.99 -4.48 -5.67
N LEU A 46 3.04 -5.03 -4.93
CA LEU A 46 1.67 -4.51 -4.91
C LEU A 46 1.54 -3.53 -3.77
N PHE A 47 1.03 -2.34 -4.07
CA PHE A 47 0.89 -1.26 -3.11
C PHE A 47 -0.52 -0.70 -3.11
N CYS A 48 -0.95 -0.22 -1.94
CA CYS A 48 -2.11 0.66 -1.85
C CYS A 48 -1.66 1.95 -1.18
N PRO A 49 -2.06 3.11 -1.67
CA PRO A 49 -1.65 4.38 -1.07
C PRO A 49 -2.33 4.62 0.27
N VAL A 50 -1.68 5.43 1.11
CA VAL A 50 -2.23 5.87 2.37
C VAL A 50 -2.54 7.35 2.25
N THR A 51 -3.70 7.77 2.75
CA THR A 51 -4.10 9.16 2.71
C THR A 51 -4.49 9.64 4.10
N ASN A 52 -4.24 10.93 4.37
CA ASN A 52 -4.75 11.55 5.59
C ASN A 52 -6.07 12.26 5.37
N GLN A 53 -6.58 12.26 4.14
CA GLN A 53 -7.88 12.84 3.84
C GLN A 53 -8.94 11.75 3.93
N ILE A 54 -9.36 11.46 5.14
CA ILE A 54 -10.34 10.40 5.41
C ILE A 54 -11.73 10.94 5.12
N LYS A 55 -12.46 10.26 4.24
CA LYS A 55 -13.77 10.71 3.79
C LYS A 55 -14.91 9.78 4.18
N GLY A 56 -14.61 8.69 4.87
CA GLY A 56 -15.63 7.70 5.20
C GLY A 56 -15.96 6.77 4.04
N TYR A 57 -15.08 6.71 3.08
CA TYR A 57 -15.26 5.89 1.88
C TYR A 57 -15.16 4.40 2.26
N PRO A 58 -16.04 3.55 1.70
CA PRO A 58 -16.08 2.13 2.13
C PRO A 58 -14.80 1.35 2.00
N PHE A 59 -13.92 1.73 1.06
CA PHE A 59 -12.67 1.01 0.84
C PHE A 59 -11.51 1.55 1.65
N GLU A 60 -11.74 2.54 2.50
CA GLU A 60 -10.73 3.04 3.41
C GLU A 60 -10.52 2.05 4.54
N VAL A 61 -9.28 1.76 4.87
CA VAL A 61 -8.92 0.96 6.05
C VAL A 61 -8.17 1.89 6.99
N ILE A 62 -8.79 2.19 8.13
CA ILE A 62 -8.21 3.13 9.09
C ILE A 62 -6.99 2.49 9.75
N ILE A 63 -5.89 3.22 9.77
CA ILE A 63 -4.67 2.78 10.44
C ILE A 63 -4.82 3.08 11.93
N PRO A 64 -4.58 2.10 12.81
CA PRO A 64 -4.75 2.32 14.24
C PRO A 64 -3.75 3.34 14.78
N SER A 65 -4.13 4.00 15.88
CA SER A 65 -3.24 4.95 16.54
C SER A 65 -2.04 4.23 17.13
N GLY A 66 -0.97 4.99 17.39
CA GLY A 66 0.22 4.46 18.01
C GLY A 66 1.34 4.10 17.03
N LEU A 67 1.10 4.27 15.74
CA LEU A 67 2.10 4.04 14.72
C LEU A 67 2.62 5.37 14.21
N LYS A 68 3.76 5.34 13.50
CA LYS A 68 4.28 6.55 12.87
C LYS A 68 3.35 6.99 11.74
N VAL A 69 2.89 6.01 10.95
CA VAL A 69 1.99 6.30 9.84
C VAL A 69 0.58 6.52 10.38
N THR A 70 -0.11 7.49 9.80
CA THR A 70 -1.50 7.80 10.16
C THR A 70 -2.35 7.87 8.90
N GLY A 71 -3.65 7.79 9.08
CA GLY A 71 -4.59 7.95 7.98
C GLY A 71 -5.30 6.68 7.63
N ALA A 72 -5.58 6.50 6.36
CA ALA A 72 -6.32 5.35 5.86
C ALA A 72 -5.67 4.80 4.61
N ILE A 73 -5.70 3.48 4.48
CA ILE A 73 -5.26 2.78 3.29
C ILE A 73 -6.42 2.79 2.30
N LEU A 74 -6.15 3.15 1.07
CA LEU A 74 -7.15 3.12 0.00
C LEU A 74 -7.06 1.76 -0.68
N SER A 75 -7.84 0.80 -0.18
CA SER A 75 -7.71 -0.59 -0.59
C SER A 75 -8.12 -0.85 -2.03
N ASP A 76 -8.88 0.06 -2.65
CA ASP A 76 -9.28 -0.08 -4.04
C ASP A 76 -8.29 0.55 -5.03
N GLN A 77 -7.23 1.20 -4.53
CA GLN A 77 -6.22 1.79 -5.41
C GLN A 77 -4.95 0.94 -5.41
N VAL A 78 -5.12 -0.36 -5.56
CA VAL A 78 -3.98 -1.26 -5.62
C VAL A 78 -3.24 -1.07 -6.94
N LYS A 79 -1.91 -1.03 -6.86
CA LYS A 79 -1.05 -0.85 -8.02
C LYS A 79 0.15 -1.76 -7.92
N SER A 80 0.57 -2.29 -9.06
CA SER A 80 1.82 -3.02 -9.18
C SER A 80 2.88 -2.03 -9.64
N LEU A 81 3.87 -1.78 -8.82
CA LEU A 81 4.87 -0.74 -9.10
C LEU A 81 6.29 -1.29 -8.95
N ASP A 82 7.19 -0.72 -9.75
CA ASP A 82 8.63 -1.00 -9.65
C ASP A 82 9.17 -0.25 -8.43
N TRP A 83 9.43 -0.99 -7.36
CA TRP A 83 9.76 -0.37 -6.09
C TRP A 83 11.17 0.22 -6.04
N LYS A 84 12.08 -0.24 -6.89
CA LYS A 84 13.43 0.33 -6.92
C LYS A 84 13.45 1.70 -7.58
N ILE A 85 12.82 1.80 -8.73
CA ILE A 85 12.81 3.04 -9.50
C ILE A 85 12.07 4.15 -8.75
N ARG A 86 11.10 3.77 -7.92
CA ARG A 86 10.25 4.76 -7.25
C ARG A 86 10.75 5.16 -5.87
N ASN A 87 12.04 4.95 -5.60
CA ASN A 87 12.70 5.44 -4.39
C ASN A 87 11.99 5.01 -3.11
N THR A 88 11.71 3.72 -3.01
CA THR A 88 10.99 3.17 -1.87
C THR A 88 11.85 3.18 -0.62
N GLU A 89 11.29 3.72 0.48
CA GLU A 89 11.97 3.76 1.77
C GLU A 89 11.05 3.22 2.85
N PHE A 90 11.58 2.37 3.72
CA PHE A 90 10.80 1.86 4.85
C PHE A 90 10.38 3.02 5.77
N TYR A 91 9.13 3.00 6.21
CA TYR A 91 8.61 4.02 7.10
C TYR A 91 8.06 3.41 8.38
N ASP A 92 7.22 2.38 8.27
CA ASP A 92 6.54 1.79 9.42
C ASP A 92 6.05 0.39 9.06
N LYS A 93 5.45 -0.27 10.03
CA LYS A 93 4.86 -1.58 9.80
C LYS A 93 3.51 -1.63 10.50
N VAL A 94 2.51 -2.18 9.81
CA VAL A 94 1.17 -2.27 10.39
C VAL A 94 0.93 -3.68 10.95
N PRO A 95 0.01 -3.80 11.93
CA PRO A 95 -0.39 -5.11 12.41
C PRO A 95 -1.04 -5.93 11.32
N GLU A 96 -0.97 -7.25 11.47
CA GLU A 96 -1.54 -8.18 10.52
C GLU A 96 -3.03 -7.96 10.29
N THR A 97 -3.74 -7.54 11.34
CA THR A 97 -5.17 -7.26 11.24
C THR A 97 -5.48 -6.19 10.20
N VAL A 98 -4.61 -5.21 10.06
CA VAL A 98 -4.78 -4.15 9.06
C VAL A 98 -4.64 -4.72 7.66
N ILE A 99 -3.70 -5.64 7.47
CA ILE A 99 -3.51 -6.30 6.18
C ILE A 99 -4.72 -7.14 5.83
N PHE A 100 -5.25 -7.91 6.79
CA PHE A 100 -6.45 -8.71 6.56
C PHE A 100 -7.63 -7.84 6.16
N GLU A 101 -7.81 -6.71 6.84
CA GLU A 101 -8.91 -5.81 6.52
C GLU A 101 -8.78 -5.26 5.10
N THR A 102 -7.56 -4.92 4.72
CA THR A 102 -7.28 -4.42 3.37
C THR A 102 -7.60 -5.49 2.33
N PHE A 103 -7.16 -6.72 2.58
CA PHE A 103 -7.43 -7.83 1.67
C PHE A 103 -8.92 -8.10 1.55
N LYS A 104 -9.64 -8.07 2.67
CA LYS A 104 -11.08 -8.33 2.65
C LYS A 104 -11.81 -7.32 1.77
N LYS A 105 -11.47 -6.05 1.91
CA LYS A 105 -12.11 -5.01 1.11
C LYS A 105 -11.75 -5.13 -0.35
N LEU A 106 -10.49 -5.36 -0.64
CA LEU A 106 -10.04 -5.52 -2.03
C LEU A 106 -10.69 -6.75 -2.66
N ALA A 107 -10.82 -7.83 -1.91
CA ALA A 107 -11.39 -9.07 -2.42
C ALA A 107 -12.82 -8.90 -2.91
N THR A 108 -13.57 -7.97 -2.34
CA THR A 108 -14.94 -7.74 -2.79
C THR A 108 -15.00 -7.26 -4.24
N LEU A 109 -13.93 -6.63 -4.70
CA LEU A 109 -13.83 -6.13 -6.07
C LEU A 109 -13.31 -7.20 -7.03
N LEU A 110 -12.69 -8.25 -6.49
CA LEU A 110 -12.10 -9.31 -7.30
C LEU A 110 -13.00 -10.55 -7.35
N ARG A 111 -14.06 -10.56 -6.57
CA ARG A 111 -14.93 -11.71 -6.47
C ARG A 111 -15.72 -11.89 -7.75
N PHE A 112 -15.74 -13.11 -8.20
CA PHE A 112 -16.49 -13.46 -9.41
C PHE A 112 -17.88 -13.93 -8.98
N ASN A 113 -18.89 -13.17 -9.38
CA ASN A 113 -20.27 -13.54 -9.11
C ASN A 113 -20.91 -13.92 -10.44
N GLY A 114 -20.95 -15.16 -10.66
CA GLY A 114 -21.50 -15.66 -11.91
C GLY A 114 -22.90 -15.17 -12.19
#